data_e1d00f1e1f877177bf61eda5460322e9
#
_entry.id   e1d00f1e1f877177bf61eda5460322e9
#
_cell.length_a   1.000
_cell.length_b   1.000
_cell.length_c   1.000
_cell.angle_alpha   90.00
_cell.angle_beta   90.00
_cell.angle_gamma   90.00
#
_symmetry.space_group_name_H-M   'P 1'
#
loop_
_entity.id
_entity.type
_entity.pdbx_description
1 polymer ?
#
loop_
_entity_poly.entity_id
_entity_poly.type
_entity_poly.pdbx_seq_one_letter_code
_entity_poly.pdbx_strand_id
1 'polypeptide(L)'
;MKKKILLTILIVVILLGIGGAYAYFATDAFKTDKEIFFSYISNNNMFEKLTDKKLEEYINKQEKMPYTNKGEISISAKSDSTSETSEEVKMLNNSKVTFEGKVNNNKKLAEQTLTVDVSLGVNIPIKIKRDGNTFGVQSNLLDSKFIAIKNENLKALCKRFDIESEEIPDKIELSKEQLTKEELTTLKDKYVAILNENLGDELFSKEKIENDTIVTLKMTEKKFLDVTEKLLETTRDDEILADKDTVRNQIDELIKEIKQIDTKDEDTVEIKLYTKSKEIKKIEAAVIEDNNTSMRAVVENNQNQLSIKIYEENNLIGELNIEKQTSGNDLTYIIKMIVDAEGEKAEINLNMQYKNLQSLDN
;
A
#
# COMPACT_ATOMS: atom_id res chain seq x y z
N MET A 1 -6.68 -6.76 -19.66
CA MET A 1 -5.38 -7.08 -19.02
C MET A 1 -4.42 -5.89 -19.10
N LYS A 2 -4.11 -5.31 -20.28
CA LYS A 2 -3.26 -4.13 -20.50
C LYS A 2 -3.56 -2.96 -19.55
N LYS A 3 -4.83 -2.51 -19.47
CA LYS A 3 -5.25 -1.39 -18.63
C LYS A 3 -4.98 -1.61 -17.14
N LYS A 4 -5.19 -2.83 -16.63
CA LYS A 4 -4.95 -3.15 -15.21
C LYS A 4 -3.45 -3.09 -14.87
N ILE A 5 -2.59 -3.58 -15.77
CA ILE A 5 -1.12 -3.54 -15.60
C ILE A 5 -0.64 -2.09 -15.61
N LEU A 6 -1.05 -1.29 -16.61
CA LEU A 6 -0.72 0.14 -16.69
C LEU A 6 -1.15 0.89 -15.44
N LEU A 7 -2.35 0.62 -14.93
CA LEU A 7 -2.84 1.22 -13.71
C LEU A 7 -2.00 0.83 -12.49
N THR A 8 -1.65 -0.44 -12.36
CA THR A 8 -0.80 -0.92 -11.24
C THR A 8 0.55 -0.22 -11.29
N ILE A 9 1.18 -0.16 -12.46
CA ILE A 9 2.45 0.54 -12.67
C ILE A 9 2.29 2.03 -12.32
N LEU A 10 1.23 2.67 -12.79
CA LEU A 10 0.98 4.08 -12.54
C LEU A 10 0.83 4.38 -11.05
N ILE A 11 0.10 3.53 -10.32
CA ILE A 11 -0.05 3.61 -8.86
C ILE A 11 1.31 3.41 -8.19
N VAL A 12 2.09 2.41 -8.59
CA VAL A 12 3.43 2.14 -8.03
C VAL A 12 4.36 3.33 -8.26
N VAL A 13 4.38 3.93 -9.46
CA VAL A 13 5.18 5.13 -9.77
C VAL A 13 4.76 6.31 -8.90
N ILE A 14 3.44 6.52 -8.72
CA ILE A 14 2.92 7.56 -7.82
C ILE A 14 3.37 7.29 -6.39
N LEU A 15 3.23 6.07 -5.90
CA LEU A 15 3.57 5.70 -4.52
C LEU A 15 5.09 5.82 -4.27
N LEU A 16 5.92 5.40 -5.21
CA LEU A 16 7.39 5.54 -5.13
C LEU A 16 7.82 7.02 -5.19
N GLY A 17 7.13 7.85 -5.97
CA GLY A 17 7.38 9.31 -6.05
C GLY A 17 7.03 10.07 -4.78
N ILE A 18 6.21 9.51 -3.89
CA ILE A 18 5.65 10.22 -2.73
C ILE A 18 6.54 10.14 -1.47
N GLY A 19 7.53 9.27 -1.40
CA GLY A 19 8.24 8.96 -0.15
C GLY A 19 9.62 9.59 0.02
N GLY A 20 9.80 10.91 0.23
CA GLY A 20 11.05 11.39 0.77
C GLY A 20 11.45 12.84 0.50
N ALA A 21 12.13 13.44 1.44
CA ALA A 21 12.56 14.82 1.42
C ALA A 21 14.01 14.97 0.96
N TYR A 22 14.23 15.85 -0.02
CA TYR A 22 15.50 16.54 -0.20
C TYR A 22 15.24 18.01 -0.45
N ALA A 23 15.77 18.86 0.43
CA ALA A 23 15.68 20.31 0.32
C ALA A 23 16.65 20.83 -0.75
N TYR A 24 16.16 21.18 -1.92
CA TYR A 24 16.91 22.00 -2.87
C TYR A 24 16.49 23.47 -2.68
N PHE A 25 17.36 24.26 -2.05
CA PHE A 25 17.16 25.67 -1.84
C PHE A 25 17.49 26.47 -3.12
N ALA A 26 16.55 26.50 -4.07
CA ALA A 26 16.56 27.53 -5.12
C ALA A 26 15.13 28.02 -5.35
N THR A 27 14.98 29.29 -5.63
CA THR A 27 13.68 29.85 -6.04
C THR A 27 13.29 29.24 -7.38
N ASP A 28 12.02 28.85 -7.55
CA ASP A 28 11.50 28.23 -8.80
C ASP A 28 11.63 29.14 -10.03
N ALA A 29 12.08 30.40 -9.86
CA ALA A 29 12.23 31.38 -10.93
C ALA A 29 13.35 31.05 -11.95
N PHE A 30 14.29 30.19 -11.57
CA PHE A 30 15.44 29.81 -12.41
C PHE A 30 15.47 28.31 -12.73
N LYS A 31 14.43 27.57 -12.36
CA LYS A 31 14.32 26.13 -12.61
C LYS A 31 13.53 25.87 -13.89
N THR A 32 13.95 24.84 -14.63
CA THR A 32 13.12 24.28 -15.72
C THR A 32 11.86 23.62 -15.15
N ASP A 33 10.84 23.41 -15.98
CA ASP A 33 9.59 22.76 -15.54
C ASP A 33 9.87 21.31 -15.04
N LYS A 34 10.84 20.64 -15.64
CA LYS A 34 11.37 19.33 -15.19
C LYS A 34 11.98 19.41 -13.80
N GLU A 35 12.86 20.37 -13.54
CA GLU A 35 13.47 20.56 -12.21
C GLU A 35 12.43 20.89 -11.16
N ILE A 36 11.40 21.66 -11.51
CA ILE A 36 10.27 21.96 -10.63
C ILE A 36 9.48 20.69 -10.31
N PHE A 37 9.16 19.89 -11.34
CA PHE A 37 8.43 18.63 -11.17
C PHE A 37 9.15 17.69 -10.19
N PHE A 38 10.44 17.42 -10.43
CA PHE A 38 11.23 16.56 -9.54
C PHE A 38 11.43 17.16 -8.16
N SER A 39 11.60 18.48 -8.06
CA SER A 39 11.69 19.19 -6.78
C SER A 39 10.42 19.02 -5.94
N TYR A 40 9.24 19.06 -6.55
CA TYR A 40 7.98 18.88 -5.85
C TYR A 40 7.78 17.43 -5.43
N ILE A 41 8.07 16.46 -6.30
CA ILE A 41 8.02 15.04 -5.94
C ILE A 41 9.00 14.71 -4.82
N SER A 42 10.23 15.20 -4.90
CA SER A 42 11.25 14.95 -3.88
C SER A 42 10.91 15.55 -2.52
N ASN A 43 10.22 16.67 -2.49
CA ASN A 43 9.76 17.34 -1.26
C ASN A 43 8.33 16.96 -0.86
N ASN A 44 7.74 15.96 -1.51
CA ASN A 44 6.38 15.58 -1.23
C ASN A 44 6.26 14.87 0.11
N ASN A 45 5.37 15.38 0.95
CA ASN A 45 5.08 14.87 2.30
C ASN A 45 3.63 14.38 2.46
N MET A 46 2.95 14.02 1.35
CA MET A 46 1.54 13.60 1.42
C MET A 46 1.30 12.46 2.40
N PHE A 47 2.22 11.48 2.45
CA PHE A 47 2.13 10.37 3.40
C PHE A 47 2.68 10.72 4.79
N GLU A 48 3.67 11.61 4.89
CA GLU A 48 4.21 12.02 6.19
C GLU A 48 3.14 12.68 7.07
N LYS A 49 2.14 13.32 6.46
CA LYS A 49 1.00 13.89 7.20
C LYS A 49 0.12 12.84 7.86
N LEU A 50 0.10 11.61 7.32
CA LEU A 50 -0.58 10.47 7.95
C LEU A 50 0.28 9.82 9.02
N THR A 51 1.61 9.94 8.94
CA THR A 51 2.48 9.44 10.00
C THR A 51 2.41 10.38 11.20
N ASP A 52 2.50 9.80 12.38
CA ASP A 52 2.60 10.55 13.63
C ASP A 52 3.95 10.22 14.27
N LYS A 53 4.71 11.23 14.68
CA LYS A 53 6.00 11.01 15.33
C LYS A 53 5.89 10.08 16.53
N LYS A 54 4.79 10.18 17.28
CA LYS A 54 4.50 9.26 18.38
C LYS A 54 4.31 7.82 17.91
N LEU A 55 3.68 7.62 16.75
CA LEU A 55 3.54 6.30 16.16
C LEU A 55 4.89 5.76 15.65
N GLU A 56 5.72 6.59 15.01
CA GLU A 56 7.08 6.19 14.60
C GLU A 56 7.91 5.79 15.84
N GLU A 57 7.89 6.59 16.90
CA GLU A 57 8.53 6.25 18.17
C GLU A 57 7.94 4.97 18.77
N TYR A 58 6.62 4.80 18.71
CA TYR A 58 5.94 3.61 19.17
C TYR A 58 6.35 2.38 18.38
N ILE A 59 6.36 2.43 17.06
CA ILE A 59 6.80 1.33 16.18
C ILE A 59 8.26 1.00 16.46
N ASN A 60 9.13 2.00 16.55
CA ASN A 60 10.55 1.80 16.87
C ASN A 60 10.78 1.21 18.27
N LYS A 61 9.91 1.55 19.23
CA LYS A 61 9.92 0.98 20.58
C LYS A 61 9.30 -0.43 20.62
N GLN A 62 8.38 -0.77 19.73
CA GLN A 62 7.77 -2.11 19.64
C GLN A 62 8.79 -3.23 19.46
N GLU A 63 9.90 -2.95 18.79
CA GLU A 63 11.00 -3.91 18.69
C GLU A 63 11.65 -4.19 20.05
N LYS A 64 11.62 -3.24 20.97
CA LYS A 64 12.36 -3.24 22.23
C LYS A 64 11.48 -3.40 23.48
N MET A 65 10.19 -3.14 23.39
CA MET A 65 9.27 -3.12 24.55
C MET A 65 7.99 -3.91 24.29
N PRO A 66 7.39 -4.51 25.35
CA PRO A 66 6.06 -5.12 25.21
C PRO A 66 5.01 -4.06 24.86
N TYR A 67 4.07 -4.42 23.99
CA TYR A 67 2.96 -3.55 23.62
C TYR A 67 1.63 -4.30 23.56
N THR A 68 0.54 -3.56 23.60
CA THR A 68 -0.82 -4.06 23.36
C THR A 68 -1.34 -3.47 22.06
N ASN A 69 -2.02 -4.29 21.26
CA ASN A 69 -2.72 -3.85 20.07
C ASN A 69 -4.18 -4.22 20.13
N LYS A 70 -4.99 -3.44 19.44
CA LYS A 70 -6.41 -3.71 19.24
C LYS A 70 -6.82 -3.19 17.88
N GLY A 71 -7.65 -3.94 17.17
CA GLY A 71 -8.17 -3.49 15.90
C GLY A 71 -9.43 -4.24 15.51
N GLU A 72 -10.03 -3.75 14.45
CA GLU A 72 -11.25 -4.27 13.88
C GLU A 72 -11.19 -4.18 12.37
N ILE A 73 -11.56 -5.26 11.70
CA ILE A 73 -11.75 -5.33 10.26
C ILE A 73 -13.21 -5.70 10.03
N SER A 74 -13.92 -4.90 9.25
CA SER A 74 -15.27 -5.25 8.80
C SER A 74 -15.30 -5.33 7.28
N ILE A 75 -16.08 -6.27 6.76
CA ILE A 75 -16.23 -6.50 5.32
C ILE A 75 -17.72 -6.38 5.01
N SER A 76 -18.04 -5.59 3.98
CA SER A 76 -19.37 -5.56 3.40
C SER A 76 -19.25 -5.67 1.89
N ALA A 77 -20.10 -6.51 1.29
CA ALA A 77 -20.20 -6.65 -0.15
C ALA A 77 -21.63 -6.31 -0.59
N LYS A 78 -21.75 -5.56 -1.67
CA LYS A 78 -23.02 -5.25 -2.32
C LYS A 78 -22.90 -5.64 -3.78
N SER A 79 -23.90 -6.32 -4.29
CA SER A 79 -24.01 -6.59 -5.73
C SER A 79 -25.23 -5.84 -6.23
N ASP A 80 -25.04 -5.02 -7.28
CA ASP A 80 -26.14 -4.34 -7.98
C ASP A 80 -26.81 -5.26 -9.00
N SER A 81 -26.28 -6.49 -9.20
CA SER A 81 -26.88 -7.47 -10.09
C SER A 81 -28.18 -8.00 -9.48
N THR A 82 -29.23 -8.06 -10.29
CA THR A 82 -30.53 -8.70 -9.96
C THR A 82 -30.41 -10.23 -9.82
N SER A 83 -29.23 -10.80 -10.05
CA SER A 83 -28.91 -12.18 -9.74
C SER A 83 -28.84 -12.37 -8.24
N GLU A 84 -29.42 -13.44 -7.73
CA GLU A 84 -29.34 -13.80 -6.31
C GLU A 84 -27.89 -13.73 -5.85
N THR A 85 -27.60 -12.79 -4.93
CA THR A 85 -26.29 -12.66 -4.28
C THR A 85 -25.87 -14.03 -3.76
N SER A 86 -24.71 -14.52 -4.13
CA SER A 86 -24.26 -15.86 -3.70
C SER A 86 -24.33 -15.98 -2.16
N GLU A 87 -24.60 -17.15 -1.64
CA GLU A 87 -24.65 -17.37 -0.18
C GLU A 87 -23.33 -16.98 0.49
N GLU A 88 -22.22 -17.11 -0.23
CA GLU A 88 -20.88 -16.70 0.21
C GLU A 88 -20.79 -15.19 0.41
N VAL A 89 -21.31 -14.39 -0.52
CA VAL A 89 -21.35 -12.91 -0.37
C VAL A 89 -22.29 -12.52 0.78
N LYS A 90 -23.40 -13.23 0.98
CA LYS A 90 -24.29 -13.01 2.14
C LYS A 90 -23.60 -13.34 3.45
N MET A 91 -22.77 -14.39 3.50
CA MET A 91 -21.99 -14.76 4.68
C MET A 91 -20.90 -13.74 5.01
N LEU A 92 -20.23 -13.20 3.99
CA LEU A 92 -19.18 -12.21 4.16
C LEU A 92 -19.76 -10.83 4.51
N ASN A 93 -20.98 -10.56 4.10
CA ASN A 93 -21.62 -9.27 4.32
C ASN A 93 -21.90 -9.06 5.83
N ASN A 94 -21.39 -7.94 6.35
CA ASN A 94 -21.40 -7.60 7.77
C ASN A 94 -20.55 -8.52 8.67
N SER A 95 -19.65 -9.33 8.08
CA SER A 95 -18.67 -10.05 8.88
C SER A 95 -17.63 -9.10 9.45
N LYS A 96 -17.19 -9.41 10.67
CA LYS A 96 -16.28 -8.58 11.43
C LYS A 96 -15.20 -9.45 12.06
N VAL A 97 -13.97 -9.00 11.97
CA VAL A 97 -12.85 -9.61 12.70
C VAL A 97 -12.29 -8.57 13.66
N THR A 98 -12.36 -8.87 14.95
CA THR A 98 -11.68 -8.06 15.95
C THR A 98 -10.43 -8.76 16.43
N PHE A 99 -9.39 -8.01 16.72
CA PHE A 99 -8.17 -8.54 17.29
C PHE A 99 -7.71 -7.69 18.48
N GLU A 100 -7.25 -8.39 19.51
CA GLU A 100 -6.66 -7.75 20.69
C GLU A 100 -5.55 -8.64 21.22
N GLY A 101 -4.41 -8.03 21.59
CA GLY A 101 -3.30 -8.83 22.06
C GLY A 101 -2.17 -8.08 22.71
N LYS A 102 -1.19 -8.86 23.17
CA LYS A 102 0.05 -8.42 23.77
C LYS A 102 1.23 -9.05 23.02
N VAL A 103 2.25 -8.26 22.75
CA VAL A 103 3.44 -8.71 22.03
C VAL A 103 4.69 -8.24 22.76
N ASN A 104 5.68 -9.11 22.83
CA ASN A 104 7.02 -8.81 23.30
C ASN A 104 8.04 -9.43 22.33
N ASN A 105 8.50 -8.62 21.39
CA ASN A 105 9.41 -9.10 20.34
C ASN A 105 10.77 -9.53 20.87
N ASN A 106 11.31 -8.85 21.90
CA ASN A 106 12.59 -9.21 22.52
C ASN A 106 12.58 -10.61 23.10
N LYS A 107 11.48 -11.01 23.73
CA LYS A 107 11.32 -12.34 24.31
C LYS A 107 10.68 -13.33 23.35
N LYS A 108 10.35 -12.90 22.11
CA LYS A 108 9.60 -13.69 21.12
C LYS A 108 8.31 -14.27 21.70
N LEU A 109 7.60 -13.48 22.51
CA LEU A 109 6.32 -13.84 23.10
C LEU A 109 5.19 -13.06 22.47
N ALA A 110 4.09 -13.70 22.18
CA ALA A 110 2.86 -13.04 21.76
C ALA A 110 1.65 -13.81 22.28
N GLU A 111 0.60 -13.09 22.62
CA GLU A 111 -0.72 -13.65 22.89
C GLU A 111 -1.74 -12.73 22.22
N GLN A 112 -2.50 -13.28 21.27
CA GLN A 112 -3.52 -12.55 20.54
C GLN A 112 -4.84 -13.33 20.54
N THR A 113 -5.94 -12.62 20.68
CA THR A 113 -7.29 -13.13 20.48
C THR A 113 -7.85 -12.48 19.23
N LEU A 114 -8.19 -13.31 18.25
CA LEU A 114 -9.01 -12.93 17.10
C LEU A 114 -10.42 -13.39 17.38
N THR A 115 -11.39 -12.53 17.13
CA THR A 115 -12.80 -12.90 17.17
C THR A 115 -13.39 -12.67 15.79
N VAL A 116 -13.85 -13.75 15.18
CA VAL A 116 -14.52 -13.71 13.88
C VAL A 116 -16.02 -13.75 14.12
N ASP A 117 -16.70 -12.64 13.84
CA ASP A 117 -18.15 -12.53 13.86
C ASP A 117 -18.66 -12.67 12.43
N VAL A 118 -19.39 -13.72 12.14
CA VAL A 118 -20.05 -13.93 10.84
C VAL A 118 -21.52 -13.49 10.92
N SER A 119 -22.05 -13.02 9.80
CA SER A 119 -23.40 -12.44 9.70
C SER A 119 -24.54 -13.34 10.21
N LEU A 120 -24.28 -14.63 10.40
CA LEU A 120 -25.24 -15.63 10.93
C LEU A 120 -25.28 -15.66 12.47
N GLY A 121 -24.63 -14.72 13.18
CA GLY A 121 -24.56 -14.70 14.65
C GLY A 121 -23.61 -15.71 15.25
N VAL A 122 -22.70 -16.26 14.45
CA VAL A 122 -21.64 -17.16 14.92
C VAL A 122 -20.41 -16.33 15.28
N ASN A 123 -20.01 -16.43 16.56
CA ASN A 123 -18.82 -15.79 17.10
C ASN A 123 -17.75 -16.86 17.34
N ILE A 124 -16.61 -16.74 16.66
CA ILE A 124 -15.53 -17.71 16.72
C ILE A 124 -14.29 -17.05 17.34
N PRO A 125 -14.02 -17.25 18.63
CA PRO A 125 -12.80 -16.79 19.25
C PRO A 125 -11.64 -17.73 18.89
N ILE A 126 -10.56 -17.16 18.37
CA ILE A 126 -9.31 -17.86 18.05
C ILE A 126 -8.20 -17.21 18.87
N LYS A 127 -7.57 -17.98 19.75
CA LYS A 127 -6.41 -17.50 20.49
C LYS A 127 -5.13 -18.01 19.84
N ILE A 128 -4.20 -17.09 19.62
CA ILE A 128 -2.89 -17.38 19.07
C ILE A 128 -1.85 -17.03 20.11
N LYS A 129 -0.94 -17.98 20.39
CA LYS A 129 0.20 -17.75 21.28
C LYS A 129 1.49 -18.05 20.54
N ARG A 130 2.52 -17.27 20.85
CA ARG A 130 3.89 -17.52 20.43
C ARG A 130 4.78 -17.56 21.67
N ASP A 131 5.62 -18.59 21.73
CA ASP A 131 6.69 -18.73 22.72
C ASP A 131 7.96 -19.19 21.99
N GLY A 132 8.88 -18.25 21.80
CA GLY A 132 10.08 -18.47 20.99
C GLY A 132 9.74 -18.85 19.55
N ASN A 133 10.09 -20.08 19.18
CA ASN A 133 9.81 -20.64 17.85
C ASN A 133 8.56 -21.57 17.83
N THR A 134 7.79 -21.60 18.92
CA THR A 134 6.57 -22.39 19.00
C THR A 134 5.36 -21.48 18.85
N PHE A 135 4.44 -21.88 17.98
CA PHE A 135 3.15 -21.23 17.78
C PHE A 135 2.05 -22.15 18.26
N GLY A 136 1.08 -21.61 18.99
CA GLY A 136 -0.07 -22.33 19.46
C GLY A 136 -1.35 -21.66 19.05
N VAL A 137 -2.34 -22.44 18.65
CA VAL A 137 -3.68 -21.98 18.30
C VAL A 137 -4.68 -22.70 19.18
N GLN A 138 -5.67 -21.99 19.67
CA GLN A 138 -6.82 -22.52 20.41
C GLN A 138 -8.09 -21.89 19.84
N SER A 139 -9.08 -22.73 19.61
CA SER A 139 -10.45 -22.29 19.32
C SER A 139 -11.41 -23.28 19.92
N ASN A 140 -12.55 -22.81 20.44
CA ASN A 140 -13.60 -23.67 20.96
C ASN A 140 -14.18 -24.64 19.90
N LEU A 141 -13.96 -24.35 18.62
CA LEU A 141 -14.34 -25.24 17.51
C LEU A 141 -13.35 -26.41 17.33
N LEU A 142 -12.10 -26.27 17.78
CA LEU A 142 -11.07 -27.29 17.61
C LEU A 142 -10.89 -28.11 18.90
N ASP A 143 -10.49 -27.46 19.99
CA ASP A 143 -10.27 -28.06 21.32
C ASP A 143 -10.20 -26.92 22.36
N SER A 144 -10.46 -27.26 23.61
CA SER A 144 -10.21 -26.39 24.77
C SER A 144 -8.72 -26.16 25.03
N LYS A 145 -7.84 -26.96 24.46
CA LYS A 145 -6.37 -26.88 24.60
C LYS A 145 -5.72 -26.20 23.42
N PHE A 146 -4.54 -25.60 23.64
CA PHE A 146 -3.72 -25.12 22.55
C PHE A 146 -3.15 -26.27 21.74
N ILE A 147 -3.36 -26.23 20.44
CA ILE A 147 -2.63 -27.06 19.47
C ILE A 147 -1.36 -26.27 19.14
N ALA A 148 -0.21 -26.80 19.52
CA ALA A 148 1.05 -26.09 19.36
C ALA A 148 1.98 -26.81 18.37
N ILE A 149 2.68 -26.02 17.57
CA ILE A 149 3.64 -26.49 16.59
C ILE A 149 4.91 -25.66 16.66
N LYS A 150 6.03 -26.31 16.50
CA LYS A 150 7.29 -25.62 16.24
C LYS A 150 7.31 -25.08 14.81
N ASN A 151 7.86 -23.91 14.64
CA ASN A 151 7.89 -23.20 13.36
C ASN A 151 8.48 -24.04 12.22
N GLU A 152 9.55 -24.79 12.51
CA GLU A 152 10.22 -25.70 11.58
C GLU A 152 9.36 -26.88 11.09
N ASN A 153 8.23 -27.14 11.73
CA ASN A 153 7.33 -28.25 11.39
C ASN A 153 6.04 -27.80 10.68
N LEU A 154 5.93 -26.50 10.30
CA LEU A 154 4.70 -25.94 9.72
C LEU A 154 4.27 -26.70 8.46
N LYS A 155 5.19 -26.88 7.51
CA LYS A 155 4.90 -27.57 6.24
C LYS A 155 4.47 -29.03 6.44
N ALA A 156 5.10 -29.72 7.40
CA ALA A 156 4.73 -31.08 7.75
C ALA A 156 3.31 -31.16 8.36
N LEU A 157 2.91 -30.16 9.15
CA LEU A 157 1.56 -30.06 9.69
C LEU A 157 0.53 -29.84 8.58
N CYS A 158 0.75 -28.86 7.72
CA CYS A 158 -0.15 -28.54 6.61
C CYS A 158 -0.37 -29.77 5.72
N LYS A 159 0.70 -30.47 5.37
CA LYS A 159 0.65 -31.72 4.61
C LYS A 159 -0.19 -32.82 5.30
N ARG A 160 -0.16 -32.88 6.65
CA ARG A 160 -0.96 -33.87 7.43
C ARG A 160 -2.46 -33.55 7.38
N PHE A 161 -2.84 -32.31 7.11
CA PHE A 161 -4.24 -31.89 6.95
C PHE A 161 -4.66 -31.78 5.48
N ASP A 162 -3.90 -32.40 4.56
CA ASP A 162 -4.13 -32.34 3.12
C ASP A 162 -4.22 -30.91 2.57
N ILE A 163 -3.57 -29.97 3.25
CA ILE A 163 -3.41 -28.60 2.77
C ILE A 163 -2.18 -28.60 1.85
N GLU A 164 -2.40 -28.91 0.59
CA GLU A 164 -1.38 -28.79 -0.45
C GLU A 164 -1.40 -27.35 -0.97
N SER A 165 -0.43 -26.57 -0.54
CA SER A 165 -0.14 -25.27 -1.15
C SER A 165 1.35 -25.16 -1.36
N GLU A 166 1.76 -24.89 -2.59
CA GLU A 166 3.15 -24.55 -2.92
C GLU A 166 3.57 -23.24 -2.23
N GLU A 167 2.60 -22.43 -1.82
CA GLU A 167 2.78 -21.13 -1.16
C GLU A 167 3.01 -21.24 0.37
N ILE A 168 2.89 -22.43 0.96
CA ILE A 168 3.14 -22.57 2.41
C ILE A 168 4.64 -22.51 2.66
N PRO A 169 5.14 -21.49 3.37
CA PRO A 169 6.56 -21.38 3.67
C PRO A 169 7.01 -22.51 4.60
N ASP A 170 8.26 -22.93 4.48
CA ASP A 170 8.85 -23.95 5.35
C ASP A 170 8.81 -23.53 6.83
N LYS A 171 8.83 -22.23 7.09
CA LYS A 171 8.72 -21.60 8.41
C LYS A 171 8.05 -20.23 8.30
N ILE A 172 7.34 -19.84 9.35
CA ILE A 172 6.84 -18.46 9.47
C ILE A 172 8.02 -17.57 9.87
N GLU A 173 8.53 -16.79 8.96
CA GLU A 173 9.45 -15.70 9.26
C GLU A 173 8.64 -14.42 9.46
N LEU A 174 8.62 -13.93 10.69
CA LEU A 174 8.06 -12.61 10.95
C LEU A 174 9.07 -11.58 10.43
N SER A 175 8.80 -11.15 9.20
CA SER A 175 9.41 -10.06 8.44
C SER A 175 10.87 -9.67 8.77
N LYS A 176 11.81 -10.26 8.05
CA LYS A 176 13.09 -9.62 7.74
C LYS A 176 13.09 -8.88 6.39
N GLU A 177 12.01 -9.00 5.62
CA GLU A 177 11.93 -8.49 4.23
C GLU A 177 11.45 -7.04 4.13
N GLN A 178 11.20 -6.35 5.24
CA GLN A 178 10.84 -4.94 5.19
C GLN A 178 12.07 -4.08 4.93
N LEU A 179 11.93 -3.20 3.93
CA LEU A 179 12.94 -2.19 3.66
C LEU A 179 12.97 -1.17 4.80
N THR A 180 14.17 -0.83 5.26
CA THR A 180 14.38 0.24 6.23
C THR A 180 14.09 1.60 5.57
N LYS A 181 13.91 2.64 6.38
CA LYS A 181 13.71 4.01 5.89
C LYS A 181 14.92 4.49 5.06
N GLU A 182 16.12 4.11 5.47
CA GLU A 182 17.38 4.42 4.76
C GLU A 182 17.44 3.72 3.41
N GLU A 183 17.09 2.43 3.35
CA GLU A 183 17.04 1.65 2.11
C GLU A 183 16.01 2.23 1.13
N LEU A 184 14.80 2.58 1.62
CA LEU A 184 13.77 3.24 0.81
C LEU A 184 14.24 4.59 0.27
N THR A 185 14.95 5.39 1.08
CA THR A 185 15.50 6.68 0.64
C THR A 185 16.56 6.47 -0.45
N THR A 186 17.45 5.50 -0.27
CA THR A 186 18.50 5.18 -1.25
C THR A 186 17.91 4.72 -2.59
N LEU A 187 16.91 3.84 -2.57
CA LEU A 187 16.20 3.39 -3.78
C LEU A 187 15.51 4.56 -4.48
N LYS A 188 14.86 5.43 -3.72
CA LYS A 188 14.20 6.62 -4.26
C LYS A 188 15.17 7.54 -4.97
N ASP A 189 16.33 7.85 -4.37
CA ASP A 189 17.32 8.74 -4.97
C ASP A 189 17.84 8.14 -6.30
N LYS A 190 18.03 6.82 -6.36
CA LYS A 190 18.36 6.10 -7.60
C LYS A 190 17.25 6.24 -8.64
N TYR A 191 15.97 6.11 -8.23
CA TYR A 191 14.83 6.26 -9.15
C TYR A 191 14.73 7.67 -9.72
N VAL A 192 14.88 8.69 -8.87
CA VAL A 192 14.87 10.09 -9.33
C VAL A 192 16.00 10.34 -10.33
N ALA A 193 17.19 9.80 -10.10
CA ALA A 193 18.31 9.91 -11.04
C ALA A 193 17.98 9.27 -12.39
N ILE A 194 17.46 8.04 -12.41
CA ILE A 194 17.06 7.34 -13.64
C ILE A 194 15.99 8.12 -14.40
N LEU A 195 14.96 8.61 -13.70
CA LEU A 195 13.91 9.42 -14.32
C LEU A 195 14.49 10.70 -14.91
N ASN A 196 15.37 11.37 -14.18
CA ASN A 196 16.00 12.60 -14.63
C ASN A 196 16.89 12.39 -15.88
N GLU A 197 17.57 11.28 -15.98
CA GLU A 197 18.40 10.95 -17.15
C GLU A 197 17.58 10.54 -18.39
N ASN A 198 16.43 9.90 -18.19
CA ASN A 198 15.66 9.30 -19.27
C ASN A 198 14.48 10.14 -19.76
N LEU A 199 14.11 11.21 -19.05
CA LEU A 199 13.03 12.13 -19.43
C LEU A 199 13.62 13.46 -19.87
N GLY A 200 13.33 13.90 -21.09
CA GLY A 200 13.74 15.21 -21.63
C GLY A 200 12.88 16.35 -21.10
N ASP A 201 13.41 17.57 -21.12
CA ASP A 201 12.70 18.79 -20.64
C ASP A 201 11.41 19.06 -21.42
N GLU A 202 11.37 18.68 -22.69
CA GLU A 202 10.22 18.84 -23.58
C GLU A 202 8.97 18.09 -23.16
N LEU A 203 9.12 17.11 -22.28
CA LEU A 203 7.99 16.32 -21.74
C LEU A 203 7.27 17.04 -20.59
N PHE A 204 7.84 18.12 -20.09
CA PHE A 204 7.32 18.85 -18.93
C PHE A 204 6.73 20.17 -19.34
N SER A 205 5.67 20.55 -18.65
CA SER A 205 5.05 21.85 -18.80
C SER A 205 4.51 22.35 -17.45
N LYS A 206 4.41 23.66 -17.32
CA LYS A 206 3.90 24.32 -16.11
C LYS A 206 2.83 25.33 -16.48
N GLU A 207 1.72 25.25 -15.78
CA GLU A 207 0.62 26.19 -15.87
C GLU A 207 0.32 26.78 -14.49
N LYS A 208 0.00 28.06 -14.46
CA LYS A 208 -0.42 28.74 -13.23
C LYS A 208 -1.90 29.12 -13.35
N ILE A 209 -2.71 28.60 -12.42
CA ILE A 209 -4.14 28.86 -12.34
C ILE A 209 -4.41 29.52 -10.99
N GLU A 210 -4.72 30.79 -10.99
CA GLU A 210 -4.90 31.63 -9.79
C GLU A 210 -3.70 31.53 -8.82
N ASN A 211 -3.87 30.84 -7.68
CA ASN A 211 -2.85 30.65 -6.66
C ASN A 211 -2.21 29.26 -6.72
N ASP A 212 -2.68 28.40 -7.59
CA ASP A 212 -2.19 27.04 -7.74
C ASP A 212 -1.26 26.93 -8.96
N THR A 213 -0.33 26.02 -8.91
CA THR A 213 0.54 25.67 -10.02
C THR A 213 0.31 24.22 -10.37
N ILE A 214 0.09 23.95 -11.66
CA ILE A 214 0.01 22.59 -12.20
C ILE A 214 1.30 22.35 -12.97
N VAL A 215 2.03 21.30 -12.59
CA VAL A 215 3.21 20.83 -13.32
C VAL A 215 2.87 19.49 -13.93
N THR A 216 2.99 19.38 -15.23
CA THR A 216 2.58 18.21 -16.01
C THR A 216 3.79 17.55 -16.63
N LEU A 217 3.87 16.23 -16.50
CA LEU A 217 4.72 15.35 -17.28
C LEU A 217 3.81 14.59 -18.26
N LYS A 218 4.10 14.71 -19.57
CA LYS A 218 3.37 14.01 -20.63
C LYS A 218 4.33 13.29 -21.56
N MET A 219 4.08 12.02 -21.81
CA MET A 219 4.89 11.18 -22.69
C MET A 219 4.04 10.14 -23.40
N THR A 220 4.59 9.51 -24.44
CA THR A 220 3.93 8.37 -25.07
C THR A 220 3.87 7.18 -24.11
N GLU A 221 2.87 6.33 -24.26
CA GLU A 221 2.73 5.10 -23.46
C GLU A 221 4.00 4.23 -23.59
N LYS A 222 4.53 4.09 -24.79
CA LYS A 222 5.78 3.36 -25.03
C LYS A 222 6.94 3.91 -24.19
N LYS A 223 7.13 5.25 -24.19
CA LYS A 223 8.20 5.88 -23.42
C LYS A 223 8.02 5.64 -21.91
N PHE A 224 6.77 5.68 -21.45
CA PHE A 224 6.43 5.38 -20.05
C PHE A 224 6.81 3.95 -19.66
N LEU A 225 6.48 2.98 -20.50
CA LEU A 225 6.82 1.56 -20.27
C LEU A 225 8.32 1.32 -20.32
N ASP A 226 9.04 1.90 -21.30
CA ASP A 226 10.51 1.77 -21.42
C ASP A 226 11.23 2.30 -20.16
N VAL A 227 10.77 3.45 -19.63
CA VAL A 227 11.34 4.04 -18.40
C VAL A 227 10.98 3.20 -17.19
N THR A 228 9.76 2.68 -17.12
CA THR A 228 9.30 1.81 -16.01
C THR A 228 10.07 0.50 -16.00
N GLU A 229 10.26 -0.13 -17.14
CA GLU A 229 11.07 -1.35 -17.26
C GLU A 229 12.49 -1.11 -16.72
N LYS A 230 13.13 -0.01 -17.13
CA LYS A 230 14.46 0.35 -16.65
C LYS A 230 14.51 0.59 -15.13
N LEU A 231 13.48 1.20 -14.56
CA LEU A 231 13.37 1.36 -13.12
C LEU A 231 13.25 0.01 -12.40
N LEU A 232 12.41 -0.88 -12.92
CA LEU A 232 12.23 -2.22 -12.35
C LEU A 232 13.49 -3.07 -12.45
N GLU A 233 14.18 -3.07 -13.60
CA GLU A 233 15.45 -3.78 -13.78
C GLU A 233 16.50 -3.27 -12.80
N THR A 234 16.65 -1.95 -12.67
CA THR A 234 17.59 -1.36 -11.69
C THR A 234 17.25 -1.75 -10.26
N THR A 235 15.95 -1.80 -9.93
CA THR A 235 15.48 -2.20 -8.59
C THR A 235 15.77 -3.68 -8.34
N ARG A 236 15.46 -4.55 -9.30
CA ARG A 236 15.71 -5.99 -9.21
C ARG A 236 17.17 -6.32 -8.92
N ASP A 237 18.07 -5.59 -9.59
CA ASP A 237 19.51 -5.82 -9.54
C ASP A 237 20.19 -5.04 -8.39
N ASP A 238 19.43 -4.30 -7.58
CA ASP A 238 19.97 -3.56 -6.46
C ASP A 238 20.40 -4.47 -5.30
N GLU A 239 21.57 -4.18 -4.71
CA GLU A 239 22.10 -4.93 -3.56
C GLU A 239 21.16 -4.94 -2.36
N ILE A 240 20.32 -3.91 -2.20
CA ILE A 240 19.28 -3.82 -1.15
C ILE A 240 18.27 -4.96 -1.26
N LEU A 241 18.05 -5.50 -2.46
CA LEU A 241 17.13 -6.61 -2.72
C LEU A 241 17.83 -7.97 -2.90
N ALA A 242 19.14 -8.05 -2.69
CA ALA A 242 19.91 -9.26 -2.96
C ALA A 242 19.42 -10.49 -2.16
N ASP A 243 18.89 -10.28 -0.96
CA ASP A 243 18.36 -11.30 -0.05
C ASP A 243 16.81 -11.37 -0.02
N LYS A 244 16.13 -10.72 -0.97
CA LYS A 244 14.67 -10.57 -1.02
C LYS A 244 14.08 -11.24 -2.27
N ASP A 245 14.24 -12.55 -2.36
CA ASP A 245 13.85 -13.34 -3.54
C ASP A 245 12.37 -13.16 -3.92
N THR A 246 11.46 -13.08 -2.95
CA THR A 246 10.03 -12.89 -3.21
C THR A 246 9.78 -11.57 -3.95
N VAL A 247 10.44 -10.48 -3.52
CA VAL A 247 10.30 -9.16 -4.16
C VAL A 247 10.91 -9.19 -5.56
N ARG A 248 12.08 -9.80 -5.73
CA ARG A 248 12.74 -9.92 -7.04
C ARG A 248 11.88 -10.70 -8.03
N ASN A 249 11.29 -11.82 -7.62
CA ASN A 249 10.39 -12.62 -8.47
C ASN A 249 9.17 -11.83 -8.90
N GLN A 250 8.56 -11.03 -8.02
CA GLN A 250 7.45 -10.14 -8.37
C GLN A 250 7.85 -9.08 -9.39
N ILE A 251 9.06 -8.51 -9.25
CA ILE A 251 9.60 -7.56 -10.24
C ILE A 251 9.81 -8.23 -11.59
N ASP A 252 10.36 -9.44 -11.64
CA ASP A 252 10.56 -10.19 -12.88
C ASP A 252 9.22 -10.48 -13.59
N GLU A 253 8.17 -10.81 -12.85
CA GLU A 253 6.82 -10.99 -13.40
C GLU A 253 6.29 -9.68 -13.99
N LEU A 254 6.43 -8.55 -13.29
CA LEU A 254 6.01 -7.24 -13.79
C LEU A 254 6.77 -6.85 -15.06
N ILE A 255 8.08 -7.05 -15.13
CA ILE A 255 8.90 -6.80 -16.33
C ILE A 255 8.39 -7.65 -17.50
N LYS A 256 8.10 -8.92 -17.26
CA LYS A 256 7.55 -9.81 -18.30
C LYS A 256 6.18 -9.35 -18.80
N GLU A 257 5.33 -8.87 -17.92
CA GLU A 257 4.00 -8.35 -18.27
C GLU A 257 4.13 -7.05 -19.09
N ILE A 258 5.01 -6.13 -18.69
CA ILE A 258 5.29 -4.89 -19.43
C ILE A 258 5.71 -5.17 -20.86
N LYS A 259 6.63 -6.12 -21.07
CA LYS A 259 7.13 -6.52 -22.41
C LYS A 259 6.05 -7.09 -23.33
N GLN A 260 4.90 -7.50 -22.78
CA GLN A 260 3.76 -8.03 -23.56
C GLN A 260 2.71 -6.96 -23.90
N ILE A 261 2.88 -5.72 -23.41
CA ILE A 261 1.94 -4.64 -23.68
C ILE A 261 2.21 -4.12 -25.10
N ASP A 262 1.19 -4.21 -25.95
CA ASP A 262 1.19 -3.58 -27.26
C ASP A 262 0.80 -2.10 -27.12
N THR A 263 1.64 -1.19 -27.62
CA THR A 263 1.46 0.26 -27.51
C THR A 263 1.19 0.87 -28.87
N LYS A 264 0.38 1.91 -28.93
CA LYS A 264 0.23 2.77 -30.10
C LYS A 264 0.99 4.08 -29.88
N ASP A 265 1.52 4.66 -30.96
CA ASP A 265 2.30 5.91 -30.89
C ASP A 265 1.46 7.10 -30.41
N GLU A 266 0.14 7.08 -30.63
CA GLU A 266 -0.80 8.12 -30.20
C GLU A 266 -1.22 8.02 -28.73
N ASP A 267 -1.07 6.85 -28.11
CA ASP A 267 -1.42 6.65 -26.70
C ASP A 267 -0.40 7.36 -25.80
N THR A 268 -0.89 8.09 -24.81
CA THR A 268 -0.05 8.90 -23.92
C THR A 268 -0.37 8.64 -22.44
N VAL A 269 0.65 8.86 -21.63
CA VAL A 269 0.52 8.92 -20.16
C VAL A 269 0.78 10.35 -19.71
N GLU A 270 -0.08 10.86 -18.86
CA GLU A 270 0.00 12.22 -18.31
C GLU A 270 -0.01 12.16 -16.78
N ILE A 271 0.95 12.83 -16.13
CA ILE A 271 1.02 12.95 -14.67
C ILE A 271 1.00 14.44 -14.32
N LYS A 272 0.00 14.85 -13.55
CA LYS A 272 -0.20 16.23 -13.10
C LYS A 272 0.00 16.37 -11.61
N LEU A 273 0.86 17.29 -11.21
CA LEU A 273 1.05 17.70 -9.82
C LEU A 273 0.32 19.03 -9.60
N TYR A 274 -0.72 19.02 -8.80
CA TYR A 274 -1.44 20.22 -8.39
C TYR A 274 -0.82 20.72 -7.09
N THR A 275 -0.22 21.89 -7.12
CA THR A 275 0.54 22.41 -5.99
C THR A 275 0.02 23.77 -5.55
N LYS A 276 0.01 23.99 -4.24
CA LYS A 276 -0.28 25.27 -3.61
C LYS A 276 0.82 25.60 -2.62
N SER A 277 1.41 26.80 -2.74
CA SER A 277 2.55 27.18 -1.88
C SER A 277 3.68 26.14 -1.86
N LYS A 278 3.97 25.55 -3.02
CA LYS A 278 4.98 24.49 -3.23
C LYS A 278 4.66 23.12 -2.59
N GLU A 279 3.50 22.97 -1.98
CA GLU A 279 3.04 21.66 -1.47
C GLU A 279 2.13 20.99 -2.49
N ILE A 280 2.35 19.71 -2.77
CA ILE A 280 1.44 18.91 -3.58
C ILE A 280 0.15 18.68 -2.78
N LYS A 281 -0.98 19.03 -3.38
CA LYS A 281 -2.32 18.79 -2.84
C LYS A 281 -3.03 17.65 -3.53
N LYS A 282 -2.76 17.47 -4.82
CA LYS A 282 -3.31 16.39 -5.63
C LYS A 282 -2.27 15.94 -6.65
N ILE A 283 -2.21 14.65 -6.87
CA ILE A 283 -1.53 14.01 -7.99
C ILE A 283 -2.60 13.34 -8.84
N GLU A 284 -2.56 13.58 -10.12
CA GLU A 284 -3.44 12.93 -11.08
C GLU A 284 -2.57 12.27 -12.15
N ALA A 285 -2.80 10.99 -12.38
CA ALA A 285 -2.12 10.27 -13.44
C ALA A 285 -3.16 9.62 -14.34
N ALA A 286 -3.01 9.76 -15.65
CA ALA A 286 -3.97 9.32 -16.63
C ALA A 286 -3.30 8.61 -17.80
N VAL A 287 -3.97 7.59 -18.31
CA VAL A 287 -3.69 6.95 -19.60
C VAL A 287 -4.72 7.47 -20.59
N ILE A 288 -4.25 7.99 -21.71
CA ILE A 288 -5.07 8.60 -22.75
C ILE A 288 -4.91 7.76 -24.02
N GLU A 289 -5.99 7.10 -24.43
CA GLU A 289 -6.08 6.27 -25.63
C GLU A 289 -7.09 6.93 -26.59
N ASP A 290 -6.74 7.05 -27.87
CA ASP A 290 -7.60 7.66 -28.90
C ASP A 290 -8.16 9.04 -28.47
N ASN A 291 -7.33 9.87 -27.79
CA ASN A 291 -7.68 11.18 -27.21
C ASN A 291 -8.73 11.16 -26.08
N ASN A 292 -9.04 9.99 -25.54
CA ASN A 292 -9.93 9.84 -24.39
C ASN A 292 -9.16 9.30 -23.18
N THR A 293 -9.50 9.77 -21.99
CA THR A 293 -8.96 9.19 -20.75
C THR A 293 -9.54 7.81 -20.55
N SER A 294 -8.72 6.77 -20.74
CA SER A 294 -9.12 5.38 -20.55
C SER A 294 -9.01 4.93 -19.09
N MET A 295 -7.95 5.39 -18.40
CA MET A 295 -7.71 5.11 -16.99
C MET A 295 -7.20 6.37 -16.30
N ARG A 296 -7.61 6.56 -15.05
CA ARG A 296 -7.14 7.69 -14.24
C ARG A 296 -7.02 7.30 -12.77
N ALA A 297 -5.90 7.66 -12.17
CA ALA A 297 -5.68 7.58 -10.73
C ALA A 297 -5.55 8.99 -10.15
N VAL A 298 -6.21 9.26 -9.03
CA VAL A 298 -6.17 10.54 -8.32
C VAL A 298 -5.77 10.30 -6.89
N VAL A 299 -4.72 10.96 -6.44
CA VAL A 299 -4.27 10.94 -5.04
C VAL A 299 -4.43 12.35 -4.47
N GLU A 300 -5.20 12.46 -3.40
CA GLU A 300 -5.45 13.72 -2.70
C GLU A 300 -5.12 13.59 -1.21
N ASN A 301 -4.55 14.64 -0.64
CA ASN A 301 -4.30 14.72 0.79
C ASN A 301 -4.97 15.96 1.38
N ASN A 302 -5.88 15.74 2.29
CA ASN A 302 -6.57 16.78 3.07
C ASN A 302 -6.20 16.64 4.54
N GLN A 303 -5.09 17.27 4.95
CA GLN A 303 -4.58 17.29 6.33
C GLN A 303 -4.41 15.90 6.98
N ASN A 304 -5.50 15.30 7.45
CA ASN A 304 -5.50 14.01 8.16
C ASN A 304 -6.05 12.85 7.31
N GLN A 305 -6.37 13.11 6.05
CA GLN A 305 -6.97 12.11 5.18
C GLN A 305 -6.20 12.03 3.86
N LEU A 306 -5.82 10.82 3.46
CA LEU A 306 -5.34 10.48 2.13
C LEU A 306 -6.44 9.73 1.39
N SER A 307 -6.75 10.18 0.19
CA SER A 307 -7.69 9.51 -0.72
C SER A 307 -6.97 9.11 -2.00
N ILE A 308 -7.13 7.87 -2.41
CA ILE A 308 -6.69 7.36 -3.70
C ILE A 308 -7.92 6.86 -4.43
N LYS A 309 -8.20 7.42 -5.60
CA LYS A 309 -9.35 7.07 -6.44
C LYS A 309 -8.88 6.59 -7.79
N ILE A 310 -9.51 5.56 -8.29
CA ILE A 310 -9.19 4.92 -9.56
C ILE A 310 -10.45 4.92 -10.42
N TYR A 311 -10.29 5.39 -11.64
CA TYR A 311 -11.36 5.49 -12.62
C TYR A 311 -11.01 4.71 -13.88
N GLU A 312 -11.96 3.99 -14.43
CA GLU A 312 -11.93 3.50 -15.80
C GLU A 312 -12.91 4.35 -16.62
N GLU A 313 -12.41 5.01 -17.66
CA GLU A 313 -13.10 6.08 -18.35
C GLU A 313 -13.52 7.19 -17.36
N ASN A 314 -14.79 7.27 -16.96
CA ASN A 314 -15.25 8.19 -15.93
C ASN A 314 -15.88 7.47 -14.72
N ASN A 315 -15.87 6.15 -14.73
CA ASN A 315 -16.47 5.34 -13.67
C ASN A 315 -15.45 5.09 -12.55
N LEU A 316 -15.85 5.35 -11.31
CA LEU A 316 -15.02 5.04 -10.14
C LEU A 316 -15.03 3.53 -9.93
N ILE A 317 -13.89 2.87 -10.15
CA ILE A 317 -13.72 1.42 -9.98
C ILE A 317 -12.97 1.04 -8.71
N GLY A 318 -12.33 1.99 -8.06
CA GLY A 318 -11.62 1.75 -6.81
C GLY A 318 -11.42 3.02 -5.99
N GLU A 319 -11.50 2.89 -4.67
CA GLU A 319 -11.23 3.97 -3.74
C GLU A 319 -10.55 3.43 -2.49
N LEU A 320 -9.47 4.08 -2.06
CA LEU A 320 -8.82 3.85 -0.78
C LEU A 320 -8.78 5.17 -0.02
N ASN A 321 -9.41 5.20 1.14
CA ASN A 321 -9.33 6.33 2.06
C ASN A 321 -8.61 5.90 3.34
N ILE A 322 -7.63 6.70 3.75
CA ILE A 322 -6.92 6.54 5.01
C ILE A 322 -7.12 7.82 5.81
N GLU A 323 -7.76 7.72 6.96
CA GLU A 323 -7.98 8.83 7.87
C GLU A 323 -7.23 8.59 9.18
N LYS A 324 -6.53 9.63 9.64
CA LYS A 324 -5.86 9.65 10.94
C LYS A 324 -6.64 10.52 11.91
N GLN A 325 -7.03 9.96 13.04
CA GLN A 325 -7.68 10.66 14.15
C GLN A 325 -6.82 10.57 15.40
N THR A 326 -6.63 11.70 16.08
CA THR A 326 -5.88 11.78 17.34
C THR A 326 -6.79 12.28 18.45
N SER A 327 -6.79 11.62 19.61
CA SER A 327 -7.52 12.04 20.79
C SER A 327 -6.65 11.87 22.02
N GLY A 328 -6.07 12.96 22.50
CA GLY A 328 -5.08 12.93 23.58
C GLY A 328 -3.84 12.12 23.20
N ASN A 329 -3.64 10.99 23.87
CA ASN A 329 -2.53 10.05 23.61
C ASN A 329 -2.94 8.86 22.72
N ASP A 330 -4.19 8.82 22.30
CA ASP A 330 -4.71 7.75 21.46
C ASP A 330 -4.62 8.16 19.99
N LEU A 331 -4.28 7.21 19.14
CA LEU A 331 -4.20 7.34 17.70
C LEU A 331 -5.10 6.28 17.06
N THR A 332 -5.92 6.70 16.11
CA THR A 332 -6.80 5.81 15.35
C THR A 332 -6.55 6.02 13.86
N TYR A 333 -6.36 4.93 13.13
CA TYR A 333 -6.43 4.91 11.68
C TYR A 333 -7.72 4.23 11.24
N ILE A 334 -8.45 4.92 10.37
CA ILE A 334 -9.62 4.37 9.69
C ILE A 334 -9.24 4.22 8.23
N ILE A 335 -9.20 2.98 7.75
CA ILE A 335 -8.89 2.66 6.36
C ILE A 335 -10.16 2.09 5.74
N LYS A 336 -10.61 2.73 4.68
CA LYS A 336 -11.77 2.29 3.90
C LYS A 336 -11.31 2.00 2.47
N MET A 337 -11.57 0.79 2.01
CA MET A 337 -11.31 0.39 0.63
C MET A 337 -12.63 0.00 -0.04
N ILE A 338 -12.84 0.51 -1.23
CA ILE A 338 -13.97 0.18 -2.09
C ILE A 338 -13.41 -0.30 -3.40
N VAL A 339 -13.94 -1.40 -3.89
CA VAL A 339 -13.68 -1.92 -5.23
C VAL A 339 -15.02 -2.13 -5.91
N ASP A 340 -15.17 -1.59 -7.11
CA ASP A 340 -16.32 -1.77 -7.96
C ASP A 340 -15.86 -2.43 -9.28
N ALA A 341 -16.24 -3.67 -9.48
CA ALA A 341 -15.87 -4.45 -10.66
C ALA A 341 -17.14 -5.00 -11.32
N GLU A 342 -17.42 -4.55 -12.52
CA GLU A 342 -18.54 -5.03 -13.34
C GLU A 342 -19.94 -4.94 -12.66
N GLY A 343 -20.12 -3.91 -11.80
CA GLY A 343 -21.35 -3.70 -11.02
C GLY A 343 -21.40 -4.49 -9.70
N GLU A 344 -20.33 -5.17 -9.35
CA GLU A 344 -20.15 -5.77 -8.04
C GLU A 344 -19.25 -4.90 -7.16
N LYS A 345 -19.81 -4.41 -6.06
CA LYS A 345 -19.12 -3.51 -5.14
C LYS A 345 -18.75 -4.22 -3.85
N ALA A 346 -17.47 -4.22 -3.54
CA ALA A 346 -16.94 -4.69 -2.26
C ALA A 346 -16.41 -3.50 -1.44
N GLU A 347 -16.70 -3.50 -0.15
CA GLU A 347 -16.19 -2.50 0.80
C GLU A 347 -15.50 -3.20 1.96
N ILE A 348 -14.27 -2.78 2.26
CA ILE A 348 -13.48 -3.26 3.40
C ILE A 348 -13.18 -2.06 4.29
N ASN A 349 -13.51 -2.15 5.56
CA ASN A 349 -13.19 -1.15 6.56
C ASN A 349 -12.27 -1.75 7.61
N LEU A 350 -11.14 -1.08 7.85
CA LEU A 350 -10.19 -1.43 8.90
C LEU A 350 -10.08 -0.25 9.87
N ASN A 351 -10.30 -0.51 11.14
CA ASN A 351 -10.12 0.45 12.21
C ASN A 351 -9.04 -0.04 13.16
N MET A 352 -7.92 0.66 13.21
CA MET A 352 -6.79 0.33 14.09
C MET A 352 -6.64 1.41 15.16
N GLN A 353 -6.68 1.00 16.42
CA GLN A 353 -6.52 1.89 17.57
C GLN A 353 -5.22 1.57 18.31
N TYR A 354 -4.44 2.59 18.55
CA TYR A 354 -3.27 2.57 19.41
C TYR A 354 -3.54 3.44 20.62
N LYS A 355 -3.58 2.83 21.81
CA LYS A 355 -3.94 3.54 23.06
C LYS A 355 -2.71 3.86 23.88
N ASN A 356 -2.74 5.00 24.57
CA ASN A 356 -1.72 5.42 25.54
C ASN A 356 -0.29 5.42 24.99
N LEU A 357 -0.07 6.01 23.81
CA LEU A 357 1.26 6.05 23.17
C LEU A 357 2.37 6.65 24.04
N GLN A 358 2.03 7.41 25.11
CA GLN A 358 3.00 7.96 26.07
C GLN A 358 3.35 7.02 27.23
N SER A 359 2.52 6.01 27.52
CA SER A 359 2.74 5.11 28.67
C SER A 359 3.87 4.09 28.47
N LEU A 360 4.55 4.15 27.32
CA LEU A 360 5.69 3.29 27.03
C LEU A 360 7.03 3.85 27.58
N ASP A 361 6.99 5.02 28.21
CA ASP A 361 8.17 5.67 28.81
C ASP A 361 8.44 5.28 30.29
N ASN A 362 7.64 4.37 30.88
CA ASN A 362 7.79 3.89 32.26
C ASN A 362 8.17 2.40 32.31
#